data_50e6d6531a91bd08feb80495ed45d64f
#
_entry.id   50e6d6531a91bd08feb80495ed45d64f
#
_cell.length_a   1.000
_cell.length_b   1.000
_cell.length_c   1.000
_cell.angle_alpha   90.00
_cell.angle_beta   90.00
_cell.angle_gamma   90.00
#
_symmetry.space_group_name_H-M   'P 1'
#
loop_
_entity.id
_entity.type
_entity.pdbx_description
1 polymer ?
#
loop_
_entity_poly.entity_id
_entity_poly.type
_entity_poly.pdbx_seq_one_letter_code
_entity_poly.pdbx_strand_id
1 'polypeptide(L)'
;SQYLEVGIGPDAEIFTKCQPMGSVGYGADIGLHPISKWNNPEPEIALAVTSAGKIIGATLGNDVNLRDVEGRSALLLGKAKDNNASAALGPFVRLFGDGFSHDDVKAAEVSLEVRGQDGFVLDGTSRMSEISRTPESLVKAAVGPHHQYPDGLVLYLGTMFAPVKDREGPGKGFTHKIGDVVTISSPKLGALVNTVRLSTECPPWTYGTRQLMSDL
;
A
#
# COMPACT_ATOMS: atom_id res chain seq x y z
N SER A 1 -16.36 -13.69 9.96
CA SER A 1 -15.01 -13.85 9.40
C SER A 1 -14.09 -12.82 10.02
N GLN A 2 -12.77 -13.03 9.98
CA GLN A 2 -11.78 -12.09 10.51
C GLN A 2 -11.90 -10.71 9.85
N TYR A 3 -12.15 -10.64 8.54
CA TYR A 3 -12.38 -9.37 7.83
C TYR A 3 -13.61 -8.60 8.31
N LEU A 4 -14.68 -9.32 8.67
CA LEU A 4 -15.88 -8.67 9.23
C LEU A 4 -15.57 -8.07 10.61
N GLU A 5 -14.80 -8.78 11.43
CA GLU A 5 -14.40 -8.31 12.75
C GLU A 5 -13.62 -7.00 12.68
N VAL A 6 -12.57 -6.93 11.84
CA VAL A 6 -11.76 -5.71 11.71
C VAL A 6 -12.47 -4.61 10.91
N GLY A 7 -13.41 -4.97 10.03
CA GLY A 7 -14.18 -4.02 9.22
C GLY A 7 -15.22 -3.24 10.00
N ILE A 8 -15.96 -3.91 10.90
CA ILE A 8 -17.11 -3.31 11.63
C ILE A 8 -17.11 -3.58 13.14
N GLY A 9 -16.18 -4.40 13.67
CA GLY A 9 -16.01 -4.66 15.10
C GLY A 9 -15.39 -3.48 15.86
N PRO A 10 -15.07 -3.65 17.15
CA PRO A 10 -14.54 -2.58 17.99
C PRO A 10 -13.17 -2.07 17.52
N ASP A 11 -12.33 -2.95 16.99
CA ASP A 11 -10.95 -2.65 16.63
C ASP A 11 -10.73 -2.77 15.12
N ALA A 12 -10.03 -1.77 14.55
CA ALA A 12 -9.58 -1.82 13.17
C ALA A 12 -8.29 -2.65 13.07
N GLU A 13 -8.06 -3.28 11.91
CA GLU A 13 -6.75 -3.84 11.60
C GLU A 13 -5.77 -2.71 11.32
N ILE A 14 -4.89 -2.44 12.28
CA ILE A 14 -3.79 -1.46 12.12
C ILE A 14 -2.47 -2.20 12.38
N PHE A 15 -1.57 -2.12 11.43
CA PHE A 15 -0.24 -2.74 11.54
C PHE A 15 0.83 -1.88 10.86
N THR A 16 2.09 -2.09 11.21
CA THR A 16 3.21 -1.45 10.52
C THR A 16 3.47 -2.17 9.21
N LYS A 17 3.18 -1.51 8.09
CA LYS A 17 3.47 -2.03 6.75
C LYS A 17 4.97 -2.19 6.53
N CYS A 18 5.72 -1.14 6.82
CA CYS A 18 7.17 -1.14 6.76
C CYS A 18 7.72 0.07 7.54
N GLN A 19 9.01 0.04 7.85
CA GLN A 19 9.74 1.22 8.26
C GLN A 19 9.95 2.17 7.06
N PRO A 20 10.22 3.49 7.25
CA PRO A 20 10.23 4.47 6.16
C PRO A 20 11.12 4.10 4.96
N MET A 21 12.29 3.48 5.21
CA MET A 21 13.23 3.09 4.15
C MET A 21 12.73 1.91 3.30
N GLY A 22 11.72 1.17 3.76
CA GLY A 22 11.06 0.10 3.01
C GLY A 22 10.12 0.59 1.92
N SER A 23 9.79 1.88 1.93
CA SER A 23 8.90 2.50 0.95
C SER A 23 9.70 3.09 -0.22
N VAL A 24 9.21 2.88 -1.43
CA VAL A 24 9.82 3.41 -2.67
C VAL A 24 8.86 4.38 -3.37
N GLY A 25 9.40 5.22 -4.23
CA GLY A 25 8.64 6.23 -4.97
C GLY A 25 8.23 5.79 -6.37
N TYR A 26 7.69 6.77 -7.11
CA TYR A 26 7.35 6.62 -8.53
C TYR A 26 8.60 6.23 -9.36
N GLY A 27 8.41 5.25 -10.25
CA GLY A 27 9.45 4.76 -11.17
C GLY A 27 10.46 3.80 -10.54
N ALA A 28 10.44 3.61 -9.23
CA ALA A 28 11.29 2.64 -8.56
C ALA A 28 10.76 1.21 -8.69
N ASP A 29 11.62 0.23 -8.48
CA ASP A 29 11.22 -1.18 -8.43
C ASP A 29 10.51 -1.49 -7.11
N ILE A 30 9.46 -2.33 -7.17
CA ILE A 30 8.78 -2.92 -6.00
C ILE A 30 9.23 -4.36 -5.80
N GLY A 31 9.47 -4.73 -4.53
CA GLY A 31 10.15 -5.96 -4.16
C GLY A 31 9.22 -7.09 -3.73
N LEU A 32 9.38 -8.26 -4.34
CA LEU A 32 8.78 -9.51 -3.90
C LEU A 32 9.80 -10.36 -3.17
N HIS A 33 9.46 -10.84 -1.98
CA HIS A 33 10.32 -11.81 -1.29
C HIS A 33 10.37 -13.13 -2.08
N PRO A 34 11.56 -13.69 -2.36
CA PRO A 34 11.70 -14.88 -3.22
C PRO A 34 11.02 -16.15 -2.70
N ILE A 35 10.59 -16.17 -1.44
CA ILE A 35 9.81 -17.29 -0.88
C ILE A 35 8.38 -17.36 -1.40
N SER A 36 7.83 -16.23 -1.86
CA SER A 36 6.43 -16.15 -2.28
C SER A 36 6.24 -16.64 -3.71
N LYS A 37 5.21 -17.43 -3.90
CA LYS A 37 4.73 -17.92 -5.19
C LYS A 37 3.33 -17.42 -5.53
N TRP A 38 2.70 -16.71 -4.60
CA TRP A 38 1.38 -16.11 -4.79
C TRP A 38 1.34 -14.75 -4.09
N ASN A 39 1.41 -13.70 -4.87
CA ASN A 39 1.54 -12.32 -4.43
C ASN A 39 0.74 -11.40 -5.35
N ASN A 40 0.40 -10.22 -4.85
CA ASN A 40 -0.46 -9.29 -5.57
C ASN A 40 -0.16 -7.84 -5.20
N PRO A 41 -0.53 -6.89 -6.09
CA PRO A 41 -0.61 -5.48 -5.72
C PRO A 41 -1.86 -5.23 -4.89
N GLU A 42 -1.80 -4.27 -4.00
CA GLU A 42 -2.96 -3.71 -3.31
C GLU A 42 -2.98 -2.19 -3.57
N PRO A 43 -3.83 -1.75 -4.54
CA PRO A 43 -3.96 -0.33 -4.86
C PRO A 43 -4.74 0.39 -3.77
N GLU A 44 -4.15 1.43 -3.20
CA GLU A 44 -4.70 2.13 -2.04
C GLU A 44 -4.57 3.65 -2.14
N ILE A 45 -5.40 4.33 -1.35
CA ILE A 45 -5.12 5.70 -0.93
C ILE A 45 -4.27 5.64 0.34
N ALA A 46 -3.24 6.46 0.40
CA ALA A 46 -2.41 6.65 1.58
C ALA A 46 -2.50 8.10 2.07
N LEU A 47 -2.74 8.28 3.36
CA LEU A 47 -2.92 9.58 4.00
C LEU A 47 -1.59 10.08 4.57
N ALA A 48 -1.30 11.37 4.41
CA ALA A 48 -0.28 12.05 5.20
C ALA A 48 -0.92 12.59 6.48
N VAL A 49 -0.42 12.13 7.64
CA VAL A 49 -0.98 12.42 8.95
C VAL A 49 0.09 13.02 9.86
N THR A 50 -0.22 14.15 10.50
CA THR A 50 0.69 14.80 11.45
C THR A 50 0.79 14.03 12.77
N SER A 51 1.78 14.38 13.62
CA SER A 51 1.92 13.83 14.96
C SER A 51 0.70 14.06 15.88
N ALA A 52 -0.12 15.08 15.57
CA ALA A 52 -1.37 15.37 16.29
C ALA A 52 -2.58 14.56 15.72
N GLY A 53 -2.36 13.64 14.78
CA GLY A 53 -3.44 12.88 14.16
C GLY A 53 -4.26 13.66 13.13
N LYS A 54 -3.77 14.82 12.65
CA LYS A 54 -4.45 15.60 11.62
C LYS A 54 -4.07 15.10 10.23
N ILE A 55 -5.06 14.73 9.43
CA ILE A 55 -4.86 14.40 8.01
C ILE A 55 -4.61 15.70 7.25
N ILE A 56 -3.51 15.80 6.53
CA ILE A 56 -3.11 17.00 5.78
C ILE A 56 -3.11 16.83 4.27
N GLY A 57 -3.25 15.62 3.79
CA GLY A 57 -3.24 15.30 2.37
C GLY A 57 -3.29 13.81 2.11
N ALA A 58 -3.24 13.44 0.84
CA ALA A 58 -3.23 12.04 0.41
C ALA A 58 -2.34 11.82 -0.81
N THR A 59 -1.99 10.56 -1.04
CA THR A 59 -1.26 10.07 -2.20
C THR A 59 -1.78 8.68 -2.59
N LEU A 60 -1.24 8.12 -3.67
CA LEU A 60 -1.46 6.72 -4.05
C LEU A 60 -0.44 5.83 -3.37
N GLY A 61 -0.86 4.59 -3.08
CA GLY A 61 0.00 3.58 -2.49
C GLY A 61 -0.17 2.21 -3.13
N ASN A 62 0.88 1.41 -3.04
CA ASN A 62 0.83 -0.02 -3.31
C ASN A 62 1.33 -0.76 -2.07
N ASP A 63 0.44 -1.44 -1.37
CA ASP A 63 0.75 -2.35 -0.28
C ASP A 63 1.00 -3.75 -0.86
N VAL A 64 2.21 -3.97 -1.39
CA VAL A 64 2.56 -5.27 -2.00
C VAL A 64 2.38 -6.39 -0.99
N ASN A 65 1.61 -7.41 -1.35
CA ASN A 65 1.23 -8.50 -0.47
C ASN A 65 1.79 -9.85 -0.92
N LEU A 66 2.37 -10.59 0.02
CA LEU A 66 2.72 -12.00 -0.16
C LEU A 66 1.57 -12.87 0.34
N ARG A 67 0.57 -13.08 -0.51
CA ARG A 67 -0.71 -13.69 -0.16
C ARG A 67 -0.58 -15.13 0.36
N ASP A 68 0.36 -15.91 -0.17
CA ASP A 68 0.65 -17.26 0.30
C ASP A 68 1.33 -17.29 1.69
N VAL A 69 1.98 -16.20 2.10
CA VAL A 69 2.54 -16.05 3.44
C VAL A 69 1.47 -15.57 4.42
N GLU A 70 0.74 -14.51 4.06
CA GLU A 70 -0.36 -13.95 4.85
C GLU A 70 -1.43 -15.01 5.15
N GLY A 71 -1.86 -15.76 4.13
CA GLY A 71 -2.92 -16.77 4.25
C GLY A 71 -2.56 -17.98 5.12
N ARG A 72 -1.28 -18.18 5.46
CA ARG A 72 -0.87 -19.29 6.34
C ARG A 72 -1.16 -19.04 7.81
N SER A 73 -1.01 -17.82 8.27
CA SER A 73 -1.22 -17.46 9.66
C SER A 73 -1.23 -15.94 9.84
N ALA A 74 -2.16 -15.42 10.65
CA ALA A 74 -2.15 -14.01 11.06
C ALA A 74 -0.83 -13.59 11.74
N LEU A 75 -0.10 -14.52 12.35
CA LEU A 75 1.21 -14.29 12.97
C LEU A 75 2.33 -14.04 11.95
N LEU A 76 2.07 -14.26 10.67
CA LEU A 76 3.01 -14.01 9.57
C LEU A 76 2.73 -12.69 8.82
N LEU A 77 1.82 -11.85 9.31
CA LEU A 77 1.47 -10.59 8.66
C LEU A 77 2.72 -9.72 8.42
N GLY A 78 3.59 -9.55 9.41
CA GLY A 78 4.84 -8.81 9.26
C GLY A 78 5.73 -9.34 8.13
N LYS A 79 5.86 -10.67 8.00
CA LYS A 79 6.63 -11.28 6.91
C LYS A 79 5.95 -11.11 5.54
N ALA A 80 4.64 -11.12 5.51
CA ALA A 80 3.88 -10.95 4.27
C ALA A 80 3.96 -9.50 3.74
N LYS A 81 4.06 -8.52 4.63
CA LYS A 81 3.90 -7.11 4.33
C LYS A 81 5.21 -6.30 4.38
N ASP A 82 6.13 -6.61 5.29
CA ASP A 82 7.34 -5.81 5.51
C ASP A 82 8.58 -6.48 4.89
N ASN A 83 8.88 -6.10 3.67
CA ASN A 83 10.05 -6.55 2.93
C ASN A 83 10.70 -5.36 2.22
N ASN A 84 11.93 -5.51 1.74
CA ASN A 84 12.59 -4.47 0.96
C ASN A 84 11.75 -4.09 -0.26
N ALA A 85 11.48 -2.80 -0.42
CA ALA A 85 10.67 -2.22 -1.50
C ALA A 85 9.24 -2.80 -1.62
N SER A 86 8.66 -3.35 -0.54
CA SER A 86 7.31 -3.92 -0.54
C SER A 86 6.20 -2.89 -0.39
N ALA A 87 6.53 -1.62 -0.23
CA ALA A 87 5.59 -0.50 -0.19
C ALA A 87 5.98 0.54 -1.23
N ALA A 88 5.03 1.07 -1.97
CA ALA A 88 5.25 2.20 -2.85
C ALA A 88 4.29 3.34 -2.55
N LEU A 89 4.76 4.58 -2.68
CA LEU A 89 4.01 5.81 -2.46
C LEU A 89 4.30 6.82 -3.58
N GLY A 90 3.29 7.56 -4.01
CA GLY A 90 3.50 8.63 -4.99
C GLY A 90 2.33 8.85 -5.94
N PRO A 91 2.55 9.66 -6.98
CA PRO A 91 3.82 10.31 -7.35
C PRO A 91 4.20 11.49 -6.45
N PHE A 92 3.23 12.06 -5.71
CA PHE A 92 3.39 13.19 -4.78
C PHE A 92 2.29 13.11 -3.71
N VAL A 93 2.49 13.75 -2.58
CA VAL A 93 1.42 14.00 -1.62
C VAL A 93 0.67 15.26 -2.04
N ARG A 94 -0.62 15.12 -2.35
CA ARG A 94 -1.51 16.27 -2.57
C ARG A 94 -2.05 16.74 -1.23
N LEU A 95 -1.70 17.97 -0.87
CA LEU A 95 -2.19 18.57 0.37
C LEU A 95 -3.64 19.02 0.20
N PHE A 96 -4.41 19.00 1.29
CA PHE A 96 -5.75 19.56 1.30
C PHE A 96 -5.72 21.08 1.14
N GLY A 97 -6.66 21.59 0.35
CA GLY A 97 -6.78 23.00 0.00
C GLY A 97 -7.78 23.17 -1.14
N ASP A 98 -7.63 24.23 -1.91
CA ASP A 98 -8.48 24.49 -3.05
C ASP A 98 -8.43 23.34 -4.07
N GLY A 99 -9.60 22.75 -4.34
CA GLY A 99 -9.77 21.68 -5.32
C GLY A 99 -9.41 20.26 -4.85
N PHE A 100 -9.02 20.06 -3.57
CA PHE A 100 -8.81 18.74 -2.98
C PHE A 100 -9.11 18.74 -1.48
N SER A 101 -9.98 17.83 -1.04
CA SER A 101 -10.53 17.79 0.31
C SER A 101 -10.65 16.36 0.86
N HIS A 102 -11.11 16.23 2.09
CA HIS A 102 -11.47 14.94 2.69
C HIS A 102 -12.55 14.21 1.91
N ASP A 103 -13.54 14.94 1.36
CA ASP A 103 -14.61 14.33 0.58
C ASP A 103 -14.10 13.76 -0.74
N ASP A 104 -13.07 14.37 -1.33
CA ASP A 104 -12.41 13.82 -2.52
C ASP A 104 -11.70 12.49 -2.21
N VAL A 105 -11.09 12.36 -1.03
CA VAL A 105 -10.51 11.09 -0.58
C VAL A 105 -11.59 10.03 -0.41
N LYS A 106 -12.70 10.36 0.26
CA LYS A 106 -13.82 9.43 0.51
C LYS A 106 -14.53 8.99 -0.77
N ALA A 107 -14.52 9.83 -1.80
CA ALA A 107 -15.10 9.56 -3.10
C ALA A 107 -14.08 9.00 -4.12
N ALA A 108 -12.82 8.85 -3.72
CA ALA A 108 -11.77 8.47 -4.66
C ALA A 108 -11.99 7.08 -5.26
N GLU A 109 -11.81 7.00 -6.56
CA GLU A 109 -11.68 5.75 -7.30
C GLU A 109 -10.22 5.58 -7.70
N VAL A 110 -9.66 4.42 -7.35
CA VAL A 110 -8.28 4.06 -7.62
C VAL A 110 -8.27 2.95 -8.66
N SER A 111 -7.73 3.24 -9.83
CA SER A 111 -7.57 2.28 -10.91
C SER A 111 -6.22 1.58 -10.78
N LEU A 112 -6.22 0.27 -11.04
CA LEU A 112 -5.05 -0.58 -11.14
C LEU A 112 -4.93 -1.11 -12.57
N GLU A 113 -3.72 -1.06 -13.11
CA GLU A 113 -3.34 -1.84 -14.30
C GLU A 113 -2.04 -2.59 -13.99
N VAL A 114 -1.98 -3.87 -14.35
CA VAL A 114 -0.73 -4.65 -14.37
C VAL A 114 -0.48 -5.12 -15.78
N ARG A 115 0.69 -4.79 -16.33
CA ARG A 115 1.15 -5.26 -17.64
C ARG A 115 2.35 -6.17 -17.49
N GLY A 116 2.18 -7.41 -17.92
CA GLY A 116 3.26 -8.41 -17.98
C GLY A 116 4.00 -8.39 -19.30
N GLN A 117 5.28 -8.78 -19.26
CA GLN A 117 6.10 -8.98 -20.48
C GLN A 117 5.59 -10.16 -21.34
N ASP A 118 4.77 -11.03 -20.76
CA ASP A 118 4.08 -12.15 -21.43
C ASP A 118 2.80 -11.73 -22.16
N GLY A 119 2.53 -10.42 -22.25
CA GLY A 119 1.31 -9.85 -22.85
C GLY A 119 0.09 -9.89 -21.93
N PHE A 120 0.24 -10.35 -20.68
CA PHE A 120 -0.84 -10.34 -19.72
C PHE A 120 -1.20 -8.90 -19.33
N VAL A 121 -2.51 -8.64 -19.21
CA VAL A 121 -3.04 -7.37 -18.70
C VAL A 121 -4.11 -7.68 -17.65
N LEU A 122 -3.97 -7.08 -16.47
CA LEU A 122 -4.99 -7.05 -15.43
C LEU A 122 -5.43 -5.60 -15.22
N ASP A 123 -6.73 -5.37 -15.23
CA ASP A 123 -7.34 -4.10 -14.83
C ASP A 123 -8.19 -4.32 -13.58
N GLY A 124 -8.21 -3.32 -12.72
CA GLY A 124 -8.99 -3.35 -11.48
C GLY A 124 -9.30 -1.97 -10.96
N THR A 125 -10.23 -1.92 -10.02
CA THR A 125 -10.67 -0.67 -9.38
C THR A 125 -10.93 -0.91 -7.91
N SER A 126 -10.41 -0.02 -7.07
CA SER A 126 -10.70 0.06 -5.63
C SER A 126 -11.43 1.38 -5.36
N ARG A 127 -12.59 1.31 -4.69
CA ARG A 127 -13.41 2.49 -4.41
C ARG A 127 -13.43 2.80 -2.94
N MET A 128 -12.99 4.00 -2.58
CA MET A 128 -13.01 4.44 -1.18
C MET A 128 -14.41 4.55 -0.60
N SER A 129 -15.44 4.72 -1.42
CA SER A 129 -16.85 4.70 -0.99
C SER A 129 -17.33 3.32 -0.48
N GLU A 130 -16.59 2.26 -0.75
CA GLU A 130 -16.91 0.88 -0.33
C GLU A 130 -16.19 0.47 0.97
N ILE A 131 -15.28 1.30 1.49
CA ILE A 131 -14.56 1.01 2.73
C ILE A 131 -15.51 1.10 3.93
N SER A 132 -15.43 0.12 4.84
CA SER A 132 -16.31 0.04 6.00
C SER A 132 -16.01 1.11 7.06
N ARG A 133 -14.76 1.57 7.14
CA ARG A 133 -14.29 2.56 8.12
C ARG A 133 -13.93 3.86 7.43
N THR A 134 -14.26 4.99 8.06
CA THR A 134 -13.85 6.29 7.51
C THR A 134 -12.33 6.51 7.68
N PRO A 135 -11.71 7.32 6.82
CA PRO A 135 -10.30 7.71 6.98
C PRO A 135 -9.98 8.23 8.37
N GLU A 136 -10.86 9.06 8.93
CA GLU A 136 -10.70 9.64 10.27
C GLU A 136 -10.78 8.57 11.37
N SER A 137 -11.63 7.55 11.22
CA SER A 137 -11.73 6.45 12.19
C SER A 137 -10.48 5.58 12.20
N LEU A 138 -9.87 5.35 11.02
CA LEU A 138 -8.61 4.61 10.90
C LEU A 138 -7.44 5.40 11.50
N VAL A 139 -7.37 6.72 11.26
CA VAL A 139 -6.37 7.57 11.91
C VAL A 139 -6.51 7.54 13.43
N LYS A 140 -7.75 7.62 13.95
CA LYS A 140 -8.02 7.52 15.40
C LYS A 140 -7.63 6.16 15.97
N ALA A 141 -7.74 5.08 15.20
CA ALA A 141 -7.27 3.76 15.62
C ALA A 141 -5.74 3.64 15.62
N ALA A 142 -5.05 4.38 14.72
CA ALA A 142 -3.59 4.36 14.62
C ALA A 142 -2.89 5.28 15.62
N VAL A 143 -3.46 6.46 15.91
CA VAL A 143 -2.83 7.51 16.75
C VAL A 143 -3.68 7.78 17.98
N GLY A 144 -3.09 7.66 19.16
CA GLY A 144 -3.80 7.90 20.42
C GLY A 144 -2.88 7.84 21.63
N PRO A 145 -3.43 7.83 22.86
CA PRO A 145 -2.65 7.80 24.08
C PRO A 145 -1.73 6.58 24.22
N HIS A 146 -2.08 5.48 23.53
CA HIS A 146 -1.35 4.22 23.61
C HIS A 146 -0.35 4.03 22.48
N HIS A 147 -0.39 4.87 21.42
CA HIS A 147 0.53 4.79 20.28
C HIS A 147 0.69 6.17 19.64
N GLN A 148 1.93 6.66 19.56
CA GLN A 148 2.27 7.97 19.05
C GLN A 148 3.27 7.89 17.91
N TYR A 149 3.21 8.89 17.02
CA TYR A 149 4.14 9.10 15.91
C TYR A 149 4.66 10.53 15.96
N PRO A 150 5.79 10.79 16.64
CA PRO A 150 6.32 12.15 16.86
C PRO A 150 6.54 12.96 15.59
N ASP A 151 6.89 12.28 14.50
CA ASP A 151 7.15 12.91 13.19
C ASP A 151 5.96 12.78 12.21
N GLY A 152 4.81 12.26 12.69
CA GLY A 152 3.68 11.90 11.85
C GLY A 152 3.84 10.51 11.21
N LEU A 153 2.90 10.16 10.36
CA LEU A 153 2.88 8.87 9.67
C LEU A 153 2.22 8.98 8.30
N VAL A 154 2.47 7.97 7.47
CA VAL A 154 1.66 7.69 6.29
C VAL A 154 0.79 6.49 6.60
N LEU A 155 -0.53 6.63 6.40
CA LEU A 155 -1.51 5.59 6.66
C LEU A 155 -2.17 5.12 5.36
N TYR A 156 -1.93 3.87 4.98
CA TYR A 156 -2.68 3.19 3.92
C TYR A 156 -4.08 2.86 4.43
N LEU A 157 -5.10 3.05 3.58
CA LEU A 157 -6.50 2.91 3.99
C LEU A 157 -7.09 1.52 3.73
N GLY A 158 -6.31 0.63 3.13
CA GLY A 158 -6.77 -0.67 2.67
C GLY A 158 -7.31 -0.65 1.24
N THR A 159 -7.28 -1.80 0.59
CA THR A 159 -7.81 -1.98 -0.77
C THR A 159 -9.14 -2.70 -0.76
N MET A 160 -10.05 -2.30 -1.66
CA MET A 160 -11.29 -3.03 -1.96
C MET A 160 -11.14 -3.93 -3.19
N PHE A 161 -9.94 -4.00 -3.76
CA PHE A 161 -9.65 -4.80 -4.95
C PHE A 161 -8.83 -6.05 -4.61
N ALA A 162 -9.29 -7.21 -5.08
CA ALA A 162 -8.54 -8.45 -5.07
C ALA A 162 -8.39 -8.97 -6.50
N PRO A 163 -7.17 -9.21 -7.01
CA PRO A 163 -6.98 -9.74 -8.35
C PRO A 163 -7.46 -11.19 -8.44
N VAL A 164 -8.42 -11.44 -9.33
CA VAL A 164 -9.03 -12.76 -9.54
C VAL A 164 -8.83 -13.30 -10.96
N LYS A 165 -8.23 -12.49 -11.85
CA LYS A 165 -8.01 -12.89 -13.26
C LYS A 165 -6.92 -13.95 -13.34
N ASP A 166 -7.25 -15.08 -13.93
CA ASP A 166 -6.29 -16.16 -14.17
C ASP A 166 -5.15 -15.71 -15.09
N ARG A 167 -3.91 -16.04 -14.75
CA ARG A 167 -2.73 -15.72 -15.56
C ARG A 167 -2.08 -16.93 -16.21
N GLU A 168 -1.92 -18.04 -15.50
CA GLU A 168 -1.19 -19.21 -15.98
C GLU A 168 -2.10 -20.36 -16.44
N GLY A 169 -3.39 -20.12 -16.51
CA GLY A 169 -4.40 -21.07 -16.94
C GLY A 169 -5.64 -21.05 -16.04
N PRO A 170 -6.73 -21.70 -16.44
CA PRO A 170 -8.00 -21.69 -15.73
C PRO A 170 -7.86 -22.12 -14.27
N GLY A 171 -8.38 -21.32 -13.33
CA GLY A 171 -8.37 -21.58 -11.90
C GLY A 171 -7.03 -21.35 -11.20
N LYS A 172 -6.02 -20.80 -11.88
CA LYS A 172 -4.71 -20.52 -11.28
C LYS A 172 -4.66 -19.18 -10.55
N GLY A 173 -5.61 -18.28 -10.83
CA GLY A 173 -5.63 -16.95 -10.25
C GLY A 173 -4.49 -16.07 -10.75
N PHE A 174 -4.34 -14.94 -10.08
CA PHE A 174 -3.29 -13.97 -10.36
C PHE A 174 -2.08 -14.19 -9.42
N THR A 175 -0.90 -14.06 -9.99
CA THR A 175 0.35 -13.76 -9.27
C THR A 175 1.23 -12.87 -10.13
N HIS A 176 2.07 -12.03 -9.51
CA HIS A 176 3.06 -11.25 -10.23
C HIS A 176 4.12 -12.13 -10.89
N LYS A 177 4.64 -11.64 -12.02
CA LYS A 177 5.92 -12.06 -12.60
C LYS A 177 6.93 -10.93 -12.51
N ILE A 178 8.19 -11.28 -12.37
CA ILE A 178 9.28 -10.30 -12.40
C ILE A 178 9.24 -9.55 -13.74
N GLY A 179 9.35 -8.22 -13.68
CA GLY A 179 9.23 -7.34 -14.83
C GLY A 179 7.80 -6.87 -15.14
N ASP A 180 6.79 -7.29 -14.36
CA ASP A 180 5.47 -6.67 -14.46
C ASP A 180 5.56 -5.18 -14.17
N VAL A 181 4.83 -4.38 -14.92
CA VAL A 181 4.64 -2.95 -14.65
C VAL A 181 3.28 -2.76 -13.99
N VAL A 182 3.28 -2.21 -12.79
CA VAL A 182 2.09 -1.89 -12.00
C VAL A 182 1.83 -0.40 -12.07
N THR A 183 0.65 -0.02 -12.54
CA THR A 183 0.17 1.38 -12.58
C THR A 183 -1.04 1.50 -11.69
N ILE A 184 -0.94 2.35 -10.66
CA ILE A 184 -2.06 2.72 -9.77
C ILE A 184 -2.35 4.19 -10.03
N SER A 185 -3.61 4.53 -10.34
CA SER A 185 -3.97 5.90 -10.73
C SER A 185 -5.30 6.36 -10.16
N SER A 186 -5.43 7.68 -10.00
CA SER A 186 -6.68 8.34 -9.63
C SER A 186 -6.71 9.75 -10.23
N PRO A 187 -7.86 10.24 -10.70
CA PRO A 187 -7.95 11.51 -11.41
C PRO A 187 -7.35 12.71 -10.66
N LYS A 188 -7.45 12.73 -9.33
CA LYS A 188 -6.95 13.83 -8.48
C LYS A 188 -5.56 13.61 -7.92
N LEU A 189 -4.99 12.40 -8.02
CA LEU A 189 -3.70 12.03 -7.42
C LEU A 189 -2.64 11.60 -8.44
N GLY A 190 -2.98 11.57 -9.74
CA GLY A 190 -2.05 11.18 -10.80
C GLY A 190 -1.88 9.67 -10.92
N ALA A 191 -0.67 9.21 -11.21
CA ALA A 191 -0.35 7.80 -11.39
C ALA A 191 0.96 7.43 -10.70
N LEU A 192 0.94 6.35 -9.93
CA LEU A 192 2.11 5.68 -9.34
C LEU A 192 2.45 4.48 -10.22
N VAL A 193 3.67 4.45 -10.76
CA VAL A 193 4.14 3.39 -11.65
C VAL A 193 5.38 2.75 -11.08
N ASN A 194 5.37 1.42 -10.96
CA ASN A 194 6.50 0.64 -10.43
C ASN A 194 6.70 -0.64 -11.24
N THR A 195 7.94 -1.15 -11.26
CA THR A 195 8.26 -2.43 -11.87
C THR A 195 8.52 -3.48 -10.80
N VAL A 196 8.00 -4.69 -10.99
CA VAL A 196 8.17 -5.81 -10.05
C VAL A 196 9.56 -6.42 -10.18
N ARG A 197 10.28 -6.57 -9.05
CA ARG A 197 11.56 -7.25 -8.92
C ARG A 197 11.56 -8.18 -7.70
N LEU A 198 12.60 -8.98 -7.55
CA LEU A 198 12.85 -9.63 -6.27
C LEU A 198 13.33 -8.58 -5.24
N SER A 199 12.89 -8.69 -4.00
CA SER A 199 13.31 -7.79 -2.91
C SER A 199 14.83 -7.80 -2.70
N THR A 200 15.50 -8.89 -3.06
CA THR A 200 16.96 -9.05 -3.03
C THR A 200 17.69 -8.32 -4.16
N GLU A 201 16.96 -7.90 -5.19
CA GLU A 201 17.48 -7.16 -6.34
C GLU A 201 17.17 -5.65 -6.25
N CYS A 202 16.28 -5.26 -5.36
CA CYS A 202 16.00 -3.86 -5.06
C CYS A 202 17.16 -3.25 -4.25
N PRO A 203 17.40 -1.93 -4.35
CA PRO A 203 18.45 -1.25 -3.59
C PRO A 203 18.34 -1.55 -2.09
N PRO A 204 19.44 -1.92 -1.40
CA PRO A 204 19.42 -2.17 0.03
C PRO A 204 19.25 -0.87 0.82
N TRP A 205 18.73 -0.97 2.04
CA TRP A 205 18.61 0.17 2.94
C TRP A 205 19.99 0.53 3.51
N THR A 206 20.52 1.66 3.12
CA THR A 206 21.85 2.12 3.51
C THR A 206 21.83 3.40 4.33
N TYR A 207 20.68 4.11 4.35
CA TYR A 207 20.51 5.37 5.06
C TYR A 207 19.53 5.18 6.23
N GLY A 208 20.01 5.30 7.44
CA GLY A 208 19.21 5.19 8.66
C GLY A 208 19.41 6.39 9.58
N THR A 209 18.77 6.38 10.76
CA THR A 209 18.82 7.46 11.75
C THR A 209 20.26 7.86 12.12
N ARG A 210 21.18 6.90 12.24
CA ARG A 210 22.59 7.19 12.52
C ARG A 210 23.21 8.07 11.44
N GLN A 211 22.95 7.75 10.16
CA GLN A 211 23.47 8.52 9.04
C GLN A 211 22.83 9.91 9.02
N LEU A 212 21.51 9.99 9.20
CA LEU A 212 20.80 11.27 9.28
C LEU A 212 21.40 12.18 10.35
N MET A 213 21.64 11.65 11.55
CA MET A 213 22.25 12.44 12.65
C MET A 213 23.70 12.83 12.39
N SER A 214 24.41 12.10 11.54
CA SER A 214 25.76 12.44 11.12
C SER A 214 25.79 13.52 10.03
N ASP A 215 24.75 13.63 9.24
CA ASP A 215 24.65 14.57 8.13
C ASP A 215 24.07 15.94 8.55
N LEU A 216 23.49 16.03 9.75
CA LEU A 216 22.99 17.26 10.40
C LEU A 216 24.08 17.97 11.19
#